data_3d1a8a4a8c404eb0c825429ecdf41e1e
#
_entry.id   3d1a8a4a8c404eb0c825429ecdf41e1e
#
_cell.length_a   1.000
_cell.length_b   1.000
_cell.length_c   1.000
_cell.angle_alpha   90.00
_cell.angle_beta   90.00
_cell.angle_gamma   90.00
#
_symmetry.space_group_name_H-M   'P 1'
#
loop_
_entity.id
_entity.type
_entity.pdbx_description
1 polymer ?
#
loop_
_entity_poly.entity_id
_entity_poly.type
_entity_poly.pdbx_seq_one_letter_code
_entity_poly.pdbx_strand_id
1 'polypeptide(L)'
;FKAKTIDDKNDSGDIIGKKIVYGFAKYMRDALPNATYLGFTGTPIENTDVNTPAVFGNYVDIYDIAQAVEDGATVRIYYESRLAKVNLSTEGKTLVAELDEKLDQEDLTFTQKAKAKWTQLEALVGSENRIKQIAKDIIEHFEQRQSVFDGKGMIVSMSRRIAAELYDTIIDIKPEWHSKDLNKGVIKVVMTSSSSDGAKISRHHTTKEQRRSLAERMKNPEDELKLVIVRDMWLTGFDAPSMHTLYIDKPMKGHNLMQAIARVNRVYKDKPGGLIVDYLGIASDLKNALSFYSDSGGK
;
A
#
# COMPACT_ATOMS: atom_id res chain seq x y z
N PHE A 1 -19.31 15.31 -4.21
CA PHE A 1 -18.53 15.89 -5.33
C PHE A 1 -17.43 16.77 -4.76
N LYS A 2 -16.15 16.45 -5.07
CA LYS A 2 -15.04 17.28 -4.60
C LYS A 2 -15.00 18.57 -5.41
N ALA A 3 -15.30 19.70 -4.77
CA ALA A 3 -15.16 21.02 -5.36
C ALA A 3 -13.80 21.59 -4.93
N LYS A 4 -13.06 22.15 -5.86
CA LYS A 4 -11.79 22.83 -5.60
C LYS A 4 -11.87 24.25 -6.18
N THR A 5 -11.63 25.25 -5.37
CA THR A 5 -11.48 26.61 -5.85
C THR A 5 -10.05 26.77 -6.38
N ILE A 6 -9.93 27.17 -7.62
CA ILE A 6 -8.65 27.47 -8.29
C ILE A 6 -8.67 28.92 -8.80
N ASP A 7 -7.50 29.51 -8.92
CA ASP A 7 -7.38 30.83 -9.54
C ASP A 7 -7.75 30.72 -11.03
N ASP A 8 -8.63 31.63 -11.46
CA ASP A 8 -8.95 31.80 -12.87
C ASP A 8 -7.95 32.77 -13.49
N LYS A 9 -7.27 32.32 -14.54
CA LYS A 9 -6.17 33.09 -15.17
C LYS A 9 -6.55 33.45 -16.60
N ASN A 10 -6.20 34.65 -17.04
CA ASN A 10 -6.29 35.05 -18.44
C ASN A 10 -5.16 34.40 -19.29
N ASP A 11 -5.19 34.61 -20.59
CA ASP A 11 -4.20 34.08 -21.54
C ASP A 11 -2.77 34.61 -21.27
N SER A 12 -2.63 35.72 -20.52
CA SER A 12 -1.36 36.31 -20.08
C SER A 12 -0.86 35.73 -18.76
N GLY A 13 -1.68 34.87 -18.09
CA GLY A 13 -1.33 34.23 -16.84
C GLY A 13 -1.72 35.00 -15.56
N ASP A 14 -2.33 36.20 -15.72
CA ASP A 14 -2.78 37.01 -14.57
C ASP A 14 -4.05 36.45 -13.95
N ILE A 15 -4.16 36.54 -12.63
CA ILE A 15 -5.35 36.08 -11.89
C ILE A 15 -6.47 37.11 -12.10
N ILE A 16 -7.53 36.69 -12.80
CA ILE A 16 -8.73 37.50 -13.07
C ILE A 16 -9.90 37.17 -12.15
N GLY A 17 -9.80 36.10 -11.38
CA GLY A 17 -10.84 35.66 -10.45
C GLY A 17 -10.57 34.32 -9.82
N LYS A 18 -11.60 33.73 -9.23
CA LYS A 18 -11.60 32.35 -8.69
C LYS A 18 -12.73 31.56 -9.31
N LYS A 19 -12.45 30.36 -9.79
CA LYS A 19 -13.48 29.44 -10.28
C LYS A 19 -13.51 28.14 -9.47
N ILE A 20 -14.71 27.57 -9.36
CA ILE A 20 -14.92 26.28 -8.72
C ILE A 20 -14.83 25.20 -9.78
N VAL A 21 -13.89 24.27 -9.59
CA VAL A 21 -13.72 23.08 -10.44
C VAL A 21 -14.17 21.87 -9.66
N TYR A 22 -15.03 21.07 -10.27
CA TYR A 22 -15.57 19.85 -9.70
C TYR A 22 -14.79 18.63 -10.19
N GLY A 23 -14.87 17.54 -9.45
CA GLY A 23 -14.30 16.24 -9.88
C GLY A 23 -15.10 15.62 -11.04
N PHE A 24 -14.49 14.65 -11.72
CA PHE A 24 -15.06 13.96 -12.89
C PHE A 24 -16.46 13.37 -12.63
N ALA A 25 -16.76 12.91 -11.42
CA ALA A 25 -18.07 12.38 -11.07
C ALA A 25 -19.22 13.39 -11.24
N LYS A 26 -18.97 14.68 -10.97
CA LYS A 26 -19.96 15.73 -11.22
C LYS A 26 -20.17 15.94 -12.72
N TYR A 27 -19.09 16.10 -13.49
CA TYR A 27 -19.19 16.29 -14.93
C TYR A 27 -19.86 15.12 -15.63
N MET A 28 -19.59 13.89 -15.19
CA MET A 28 -20.27 12.69 -15.69
C MET A 28 -21.80 12.75 -15.42
N ARG A 29 -22.21 13.14 -14.21
CA ARG A 29 -23.64 13.29 -13.88
C ARG A 29 -24.30 14.42 -14.65
N ASP A 30 -23.62 15.55 -14.81
CA ASP A 30 -24.13 16.69 -15.58
C ASP A 30 -24.29 16.33 -17.08
N ALA A 31 -23.38 15.52 -17.61
CA ALA A 31 -23.42 15.07 -19.01
C ALA A 31 -24.51 14.01 -19.27
N LEU A 32 -24.86 13.22 -18.25
CA LEU A 32 -25.83 12.12 -18.36
C LEU A 32 -26.88 12.20 -17.23
N PRO A 33 -27.70 13.25 -17.20
CA PRO A 33 -28.62 13.55 -16.09
C PRO A 33 -29.70 12.48 -15.86
N ASN A 34 -30.06 11.75 -16.90
CA ASN A 34 -31.10 10.71 -16.85
C ASN A 34 -30.53 9.29 -16.65
N ALA A 35 -29.20 9.15 -16.50
CA ALA A 35 -28.60 7.85 -16.28
C ALA A 35 -28.75 7.38 -14.83
N THR A 36 -29.01 6.09 -14.66
CA THR A 36 -28.90 5.42 -13.36
C THR A 36 -27.44 5.05 -13.12
N TYR A 37 -26.93 5.39 -11.93
CA TYR A 37 -25.54 5.10 -11.55
C TYR A 37 -25.53 4.02 -10.49
N LEU A 38 -24.84 2.92 -10.77
CA LEU A 38 -24.62 1.83 -9.84
C LEU A 38 -23.11 1.64 -9.64
N GLY A 39 -22.65 1.68 -8.40
CA GLY A 39 -21.25 1.50 -8.03
C GLY A 39 -21.03 0.20 -7.27
N PHE A 40 -20.02 -0.57 -7.68
CA PHE A 40 -19.54 -1.74 -6.96
C PHE A 40 -18.15 -1.44 -6.41
N THR A 41 -17.95 -1.61 -5.11
CA THR A 41 -16.66 -1.40 -4.47
C THR A 41 -16.49 -2.32 -3.27
N GLY A 42 -15.34 -2.95 -3.14
CA GLY A 42 -14.96 -3.68 -1.92
C GLY A 42 -14.37 -2.77 -0.83
N THR A 43 -14.22 -1.46 -1.11
CA THR A 43 -13.61 -0.51 -0.19
C THR A 43 -14.31 0.85 -0.31
N PRO A 44 -15.56 0.97 0.17
CA PRO A 44 -16.27 2.25 0.18
C PRO A 44 -15.51 3.30 1.01
N ILE A 45 -15.72 4.57 0.68
CA ILE A 45 -15.07 5.70 1.36
C ILE A 45 -16.17 6.57 1.97
N GLU A 46 -16.07 6.82 3.27
CA GLU A 46 -16.99 7.68 4.03
C GLU A 46 -16.22 8.75 4.82
N ASN A 47 -15.43 9.54 4.12
CA ASN A 47 -14.75 10.70 4.69
C ASN A 47 -15.52 11.98 4.41
N THR A 48 -15.27 13.02 5.19
CA THR A 48 -15.90 14.34 5.04
C THR A 48 -15.73 14.92 3.64
N ASP A 49 -14.58 14.69 3.00
CA ASP A 49 -14.26 15.26 1.70
C ASP A 49 -14.58 14.34 0.52
N VAL A 50 -14.64 13.02 0.75
CA VAL A 50 -14.89 11.98 -0.27
C VAL A 50 -15.81 10.95 0.35
N ASN A 51 -17.02 10.82 -0.20
CA ASN A 51 -18.05 9.96 0.36
C ASN A 51 -18.75 9.20 -0.75
N THR A 52 -18.75 7.86 -0.68
CA THR A 52 -19.36 6.98 -1.68
C THR A 52 -20.88 7.17 -1.74
N PRO A 53 -21.61 7.18 -0.60
CA PRO A 53 -23.05 7.49 -0.61
C PRO A 53 -23.40 8.85 -1.21
N ALA A 54 -22.59 9.87 -1.02
CA ALA A 54 -22.82 11.19 -1.62
C ALA A 54 -22.74 11.19 -3.16
N VAL A 55 -22.05 10.21 -3.75
CA VAL A 55 -21.92 10.08 -5.21
C VAL A 55 -22.97 9.14 -5.79
N PHE A 56 -23.23 8.00 -5.16
CA PHE A 56 -24.07 6.93 -5.70
C PHE A 56 -25.43 6.78 -5.01
N GLY A 57 -25.66 7.45 -3.88
CA GLY A 57 -26.83 7.24 -3.03
C GLY A 57 -26.54 6.20 -1.94
N ASN A 58 -27.59 5.81 -1.20
CA ASN A 58 -27.48 4.81 -0.15
C ASN A 58 -27.05 3.46 -0.70
N TYR A 59 -26.43 2.65 0.16
CA TYR A 59 -26.11 1.27 -0.19
C TYR A 59 -27.37 0.48 -0.53
N VAL A 60 -27.31 -0.27 -1.61
CA VAL A 60 -28.37 -1.20 -2.03
C VAL A 60 -28.18 -2.53 -1.30
N ASP A 61 -26.91 -2.96 -1.17
CA ASP A 61 -26.52 -4.18 -0.47
C ASP A 61 -25.10 -4.06 0.03
N ILE A 62 -24.78 -4.74 1.14
CA ILE A 62 -23.47 -4.79 1.75
C ILE A 62 -23.13 -6.25 2.02
N TYR A 63 -22.05 -6.71 1.38
CA TYR A 63 -21.43 -8.01 1.62
C TYR A 63 -20.08 -7.77 2.32
N ASP A 64 -20.06 -7.89 3.62
CA ASP A 64 -18.91 -7.52 4.43
C ASP A 64 -17.84 -8.63 4.51
N ILE A 65 -16.67 -8.30 5.13
CA ILE A 65 -15.54 -9.22 5.22
C ILE A 65 -15.87 -10.43 6.12
N ALA A 66 -16.64 -10.23 7.18
CA ALA A 66 -16.98 -11.31 8.10
C ALA A 66 -17.86 -12.34 7.39
N GLN A 67 -18.91 -11.89 6.72
CA GLN A 67 -19.78 -12.72 5.90
C GLN A 67 -19.01 -13.42 4.77
N ALA A 68 -18.10 -12.70 4.09
CA ALA A 68 -17.27 -13.28 3.03
C ALA A 68 -16.36 -14.41 3.53
N VAL A 69 -15.90 -14.35 4.77
CA VAL A 69 -15.12 -15.43 5.41
C VAL A 69 -16.03 -16.61 5.81
N GLU A 70 -17.22 -16.34 6.35
CA GLU A 70 -18.20 -17.38 6.71
C GLU A 70 -18.66 -18.17 5.49
N ASP A 71 -18.92 -17.47 4.38
CA ASP A 71 -19.33 -18.08 3.10
C ASP A 71 -18.15 -18.76 2.36
N GLY A 72 -16.92 -18.65 2.87
CA GLY A 72 -15.73 -19.22 2.23
C GLY A 72 -15.31 -18.49 0.95
N ALA A 73 -15.81 -17.28 0.70
CA ALA A 73 -15.44 -16.45 -0.45
C ALA A 73 -14.06 -15.80 -0.26
N THR A 74 -13.65 -15.60 1.00
CA THR A 74 -12.32 -15.10 1.37
C THR A 74 -11.76 -15.92 2.54
N VAL A 75 -10.46 -15.73 2.85
CA VAL A 75 -9.82 -16.38 4.00
C VAL A 75 -9.66 -15.39 5.16
N ARG A 76 -9.47 -15.91 6.35
CA ARG A 76 -9.19 -15.09 7.55
C ARG A 76 -7.90 -14.32 7.38
N ILE A 77 -7.83 -13.15 8.04
CA ILE A 77 -6.62 -12.33 8.13
C ILE A 77 -6.01 -12.48 9.53
N TYR A 78 -4.76 -12.86 9.55
CA TYR A 78 -3.93 -12.89 10.75
C TYR A 78 -3.00 -11.68 10.75
N TYR A 79 -2.71 -11.19 11.95
CA TYR A 79 -1.82 -10.03 12.13
C TYR A 79 -0.68 -10.38 13.09
N GLU A 80 0.52 -10.02 12.69
CA GLU A 80 1.74 -10.18 13.49
C GLU A 80 2.50 -8.86 13.54
N SER A 81 2.70 -8.32 14.74
CA SER A 81 3.53 -7.14 14.97
C SER A 81 4.97 -7.55 15.22
N ARG A 82 5.90 -6.99 14.44
CA ARG A 82 7.34 -7.23 14.57
C ARG A 82 8.14 -6.00 15.00
N LEU A 83 7.48 -5.02 15.61
CA LEU A 83 8.09 -3.79 16.09
C LEU A 83 9.25 -4.01 17.06
N ALA A 84 9.12 -4.96 17.98
CA ALA A 84 10.14 -5.24 19.00
C ALA A 84 11.40 -5.89 18.43
N LYS A 85 11.30 -6.56 17.28
CA LYS A 85 12.44 -7.18 16.59
C LYS A 85 13.23 -6.20 15.74
N VAL A 86 12.57 -5.13 15.32
CA VAL A 86 13.16 -4.08 14.50
C VAL A 86 13.14 -2.81 15.35
N ASN A 87 14.21 -2.58 16.11
CA ASN A 87 14.33 -1.39 16.95
C ASN A 87 14.09 -0.12 16.12
N LEU A 88 12.84 0.36 16.06
CA LEU A 88 12.64 1.81 16.07
C LEU A 88 13.17 2.22 17.43
N SER A 89 14.43 2.66 17.48
CA SER A 89 15.09 3.06 18.71
C SER A 89 14.18 4.01 19.46
N THR A 90 14.23 3.99 20.77
CA THR A 90 13.57 4.98 21.64
C THR A 90 13.82 6.39 21.10
N GLU A 91 15.02 6.63 20.54
CA GLU A 91 15.44 7.83 19.81
C GLU A 91 14.54 8.15 18.58
N GLY A 92 14.12 7.17 17.80
CA GLY A 92 13.24 7.39 16.65
C GLY A 92 11.83 7.83 17.04
N LYS A 93 11.29 7.30 18.14
CA LYS A 93 9.99 7.73 18.70
C LYS A 93 10.08 9.15 19.28
N THR A 94 11.17 9.46 19.97
CA THR A 94 11.45 10.78 20.53
C THR A 94 11.61 11.80 19.40
N LEU A 95 12.38 11.48 18.35
CA LEU A 95 12.54 12.33 17.17
C LEU A 95 11.21 12.65 16.44
N VAL A 96 10.29 11.67 16.33
CA VAL A 96 8.97 11.89 15.74
C VAL A 96 8.13 12.80 16.63
N ALA A 97 8.18 12.63 17.97
CA ALA A 97 7.45 13.47 18.91
C ALA A 97 8.01 14.90 18.95
N GLU A 98 9.34 15.06 19.01
CA GLU A 98 10.00 16.38 18.95
C GLU A 98 9.74 17.11 17.62
N LEU A 99 9.56 16.37 16.54
CA LEU A 99 9.21 16.95 15.26
C LEU A 99 7.77 17.47 15.25
N ASP A 100 6.84 16.70 15.78
CA ASP A 100 5.45 17.14 15.90
C ASP A 100 5.38 18.47 16.67
N GLU A 101 6.12 18.57 17.78
CA GLU A 101 6.20 19.79 18.59
C GLU A 101 6.85 20.97 17.82
N LYS A 102 7.96 20.75 17.11
CA LYS A 102 8.61 21.78 16.29
C LYS A 102 7.73 22.25 15.12
N LEU A 103 7.09 21.31 14.42
CA LEU A 103 6.22 21.66 13.30
C LEU A 103 4.95 22.40 13.73
N ASP A 104 4.50 22.20 14.97
CA ASP A 104 3.36 22.95 15.52
C ASP A 104 3.74 24.39 15.93
N GLN A 105 5.02 24.63 16.20
CA GLN A 105 5.55 25.98 16.53
C GLN A 105 5.88 26.83 15.29
N GLU A 106 6.00 26.21 14.09
CA GLU A 106 6.34 26.91 12.86
C GLU A 106 5.08 27.31 12.07
N ASP A 107 5.12 28.49 11.45
CA ASP A 107 4.04 29.05 10.60
C ASP A 107 3.97 28.36 9.20
N LEU A 108 3.97 27.03 9.21
CA LEU A 108 3.93 26.20 8.00
C LEU A 108 2.50 25.83 7.63
N THR A 109 2.23 25.78 6.34
CA THR A 109 0.94 25.25 5.85
C THR A 109 0.79 23.76 6.20
N PHE A 110 -0.44 23.28 6.35
CA PHE A 110 -0.74 21.86 6.62
C PHE A 110 -0.01 20.91 5.64
N THR A 111 0.10 21.28 4.36
CA THR A 111 0.79 20.49 3.35
C THR A 111 2.30 20.45 3.57
N GLN A 112 2.90 21.54 4.02
CA GLN A 112 4.33 21.62 4.31
C GLN A 112 4.68 20.79 5.55
N LYS A 113 3.87 20.89 6.63
CA LYS A 113 3.99 20.07 7.84
C LYS A 113 3.90 18.58 7.52
N ALA A 114 2.91 18.16 6.74
CA ALA A 114 2.74 16.79 6.32
C ALA A 114 3.93 16.27 5.50
N LYS A 115 4.49 17.10 4.62
CA LYS A 115 5.67 16.74 3.79
C LYS A 115 6.93 16.61 4.65
N ALA A 116 7.17 17.52 5.58
CA ALA A 116 8.30 17.47 6.50
C ALA A 116 8.25 16.21 7.38
N LYS A 117 7.09 15.94 7.96
CA LYS A 117 6.84 14.72 8.77
C LYS A 117 7.08 13.44 7.96
N TRP A 118 6.61 13.39 6.72
CA TRP A 118 6.85 12.25 5.84
C TRP A 118 8.34 12.04 5.56
N THR A 119 9.08 13.11 5.27
CA THR A 119 10.52 13.05 4.96
C THR A 119 11.33 12.54 6.15
N GLN A 120 11.00 12.98 7.36
CA GLN A 120 11.70 12.52 8.56
C GLN A 120 11.36 11.07 8.91
N LEU A 121 10.08 10.69 8.79
CA LEU A 121 9.68 9.30 8.95
C LEU A 121 10.40 8.41 7.94
N GLU A 122 10.54 8.85 6.69
CA GLU A 122 11.29 8.12 5.65
C GLU A 122 12.77 7.97 6.01
N ALA A 123 13.39 8.98 6.61
CA ALA A 123 14.79 8.89 7.06
C ALA A 123 14.96 7.86 8.18
N LEU A 124 14.02 7.82 9.13
CA LEU A 124 14.02 6.84 10.23
C LEU A 124 13.77 5.42 9.72
N VAL A 125 12.73 5.23 8.93
CA VAL A 125 12.33 3.93 8.35
C VAL A 125 13.43 3.39 7.45
N GLY A 126 14.09 4.26 6.67
CA GLY A 126 15.16 3.94 5.73
C GLY A 126 16.57 4.01 6.33
N SER A 127 16.74 3.94 7.65
CA SER A 127 18.08 3.86 8.24
C SER A 127 18.73 2.50 7.94
N GLU A 128 20.03 2.49 7.64
CA GLU A 128 20.77 1.30 7.21
C GLU A 128 20.65 0.14 8.20
N ASN A 129 20.80 0.42 9.49
CA ASN A 129 20.70 -0.61 10.53
C ASN A 129 19.31 -1.24 10.58
N ARG A 130 18.25 -0.42 10.44
CA ARG A 130 16.89 -0.91 10.43
C ARG A 130 16.59 -1.74 9.17
N ILE A 131 17.04 -1.31 8.00
CA ILE A 131 16.89 -2.07 6.75
C ILE A 131 17.56 -3.45 6.88
N LYS A 132 18.77 -3.53 7.48
CA LYS A 132 19.47 -4.80 7.73
C LYS A 132 18.67 -5.72 8.66
N GLN A 133 18.08 -5.19 9.72
CA GLN A 133 17.25 -5.96 10.65
C GLN A 133 15.98 -6.48 9.97
N ILE A 134 15.28 -5.62 9.20
CA ILE A 134 14.08 -6.00 8.45
C ILE A 134 14.41 -7.06 7.39
N ALA A 135 15.49 -6.88 6.63
CA ALA A 135 15.91 -7.84 5.61
C ALA A 135 16.12 -9.23 6.22
N LYS A 136 16.85 -9.30 7.33
CA LYS A 136 17.09 -10.56 8.05
C LYS A 136 15.80 -11.18 8.56
N ASP A 137 14.94 -10.39 9.21
CA ASP A 137 13.68 -10.88 9.75
C ASP A 137 12.72 -11.35 8.64
N ILE A 138 12.63 -10.64 7.52
CA ILE A 138 11.83 -11.06 6.37
C ILE A 138 12.32 -12.39 5.80
N ILE A 139 13.64 -12.55 5.62
CA ILE A 139 14.22 -13.78 5.09
C ILE A 139 13.88 -14.95 6.01
N GLU A 140 14.22 -14.86 7.30
CA GLU A 140 13.95 -15.92 8.28
C GLU A 140 12.48 -16.27 8.37
N HIS A 141 11.61 -15.26 8.45
CA HIS A 141 10.18 -15.46 8.53
C HIS A 141 9.59 -16.06 7.25
N PHE A 142 10.03 -15.56 6.08
CA PHE A 142 9.53 -16.05 4.80
C PHE A 142 9.93 -17.51 4.56
N GLU A 143 11.17 -17.88 4.85
CA GLU A 143 11.64 -19.28 4.76
C GLU A 143 10.86 -20.22 5.70
N GLN A 144 10.60 -19.79 6.94
CA GLN A 144 9.76 -20.53 7.87
C GLN A 144 8.32 -20.70 7.33
N ARG A 145 7.76 -19.66 6.72
CA ARG A 145 6.42 -19.75 6.09
C ARG A 145 6.42 -20.69 4.90
N GLN A 146 7.44 -20.65 4.05
CA GLN A 146 7.58 -21.53 2.89
C GLN A 146 7.68 -23.02 3.29
N SER A 147 8.26 -23.34 4.44
CA SER A 147 8.34 -24.72 4.92
C SER A 147 6.98 -25.31 5.32
N VAL A 148 5.99 -24.45 5.62
CA VAL A 148 4.63 -24.86 6.03
C VAL A 148 3.65 -24.78 4.88
N PHE A 149 3.76 -23.73 4.05
CA PHE A 149 2.85 -23.48 2.93
C PHE A 149 3.61 -22.78 1.80
N ASP A 150 3.73 -23.46 0.66
CA ASP A 150 4.34 -22.86 -0.55
C ASP A 150 3.40 -21.80 -1.12
N GLY A 151 3.81 -20.56 -1.01
CA GLY A 151 3.05 -19.43 -1.49
C GLY A 151 3.92 -18.21 -1.74
N LYS A 152 3.30 -17.08 -1.97
CA LYS A 152 3.98 -15.84 -2.37
C LYS A 152 3.81 -14.74 -1.35
N GLY A 153 4.76 -13.80 -1.31
CA GLY A 153 4.73 -12.67 -0.40
C GLY A 153 4.92 -11.33 -1.13
N MET A 154 4.42 -10.28 -0.52
CA MET A 154 4.59 -8.91 -0.97
C MET A 154 5.14 -8.06 0.17
N ILE A 155 6.16 -7.26 -0.12
CA ILE A 155 6.76 -6.30 0.80
C ILE A 155 6.38 -4.90 0.35
N VAL A 156 5.70 -4.15 1.21
CA VAL A 156 5.28 -2.78 0.92
C VAL A 156 6.22 -1.81 1.61
N SER A 157 7.06 -1.16 0.84
CA SER A 157 8.04 -0.18 1.31
C SER A 157 7.54 1.25 1.23
N MET A 158 8.00 2.09 2.14
CA MET A 158 7.59 3.49 2.24
C MET A 158 8.03 4.31 1.03
N SER A 159 9.19 4.03 0.45
CA SER A 159 9.72 4.75 -0.72
C SER A 159 10.44 3.83 -1.71
N ARG A 160 10.70 4.34 -2.93
CA ARG A 160 11.47 3.61 -3.94
C ARG A 160 12.93 3.41 -3.54
N ARG A 161 13.50 4.39 -2.81
CA ARG A 161 14.85 4.28 -2.25
C ARG A 161 14.93 3.12 -1.27
N ILE A 162 14.03 3.08 -0.28
CA ILE A 162 13.98 2.00 0.72
C ILE A 162 13.74 0.65 0.05
N ALA A 163 12.86 0.57 -0.97
CA ALA A 163 12.62 -0.65 -1.71
C ALA A 163 13.89 -1.19 -2.39
N ALA A 164 14.69 -0.32 -3.01
CA ALA A 164 15.96 -0.69 -3.66
C ALA A 164 17.02 -1.09 -2.62
N GLU A 165 17.15 -0.35 -1.53
CA GLU A 165 18.11 -0.65 -0.45
C GLU A 165 17.76 -1.95 0.29
N LEU A 166 16.47 -2.20 0.52
CA LEU A 166 16.01 -3.46 1.12
C LEU A 166 16.28 -4.64 0.19
N TYR A 167 16.05 -4.48 -1.12
CA TYR A 167 16.40 -5.50 -2.10
C TYR A 167 17.89 -5.83 -2.07
N ASP A 168 18.76 -4.80 -2.10
CA ASP A 168 20.21 -4.99 -2.04
C ASP A 168 20.61 -5.74 -0.79
N THR A 169 20.09 -5.33 0.36
CA THR A 169 20.40 -5.97 1.64
C THR A 169 19.92 -7.43 1.68
N ILE A 170 18.74 -7.72 1.09
CA ILE A 170 18.25 -9.10 1.01
C ILE A 170 19.17 -9.96 0.13
N ILE A 171 19.59 -9.47 -1.04
CA ILE A 171 20.46 -10.24 -1.95
C ILE A 171 21.91 -10.33 -1.46
N ASP A 172 22.37 -9.41 -0.61
CA ASP A 172 23.66 -9.56 0.08
C ASP A 172 23.64 -10.73 1.09
N ILE A 173 22.49 -11.00 1.71
CA ILE A 173 22.31 -12.13 2.65
C ILE A 173 21.96 -13.42 1.89
N LYS A 174 21.16 -13.33 0.83
CA LYS A 174 20.64 -14.43 0.01
C LYS A 174 20.95 -14.19 -1.48
N PRO A 175 22.22 -14.33 -1.91
CA PRO A 175 22.61 -14.07 -3.31
C PRO A 175 21.88 -14.96 -4.31
N GLU A 176 21.53 -16.17 -3.91
CA GLU A 176 20.78 -17.13 -4.73
C GLU A 176 19.36 -16.69 -5.10
N TRP A 177 18.81 -15.72 -4.37
CA TRP A 177 17.49 -15.14 -4.70
C TRP A 177 17.58 -14.12 -5.84
N HIS A 178 18.79 -13.65 -6.16
CA HIS A 178 19.02 -12.66 -7.20
C HIS A 178 19.06 -13.25 -8.61
N SER A 179 18.53 -12.53 -9.57
CA SER A 179 18.84 -12.69 -11.00
C SER A 179 18.71 -11.37 -11.73
N LYS A 180 19.63 -11.09 -12.65
CA LYS A 180 19.53 -9.95 -13.58
C LYS A 180 18.44 -10.18 -14.63
N ASP A 181 18.17 -11.44 -14.97
CA ASP A 181 17.09 -11.81 -15.86
C ASP A 181 15.73 -11.58 -15.18
N LEU A 182 14.85 -10.85 -15.83
CA LEU A 182 13.49 -10.61 -15.33
C LEU A 182 12.64 -11.88 -15.26
N ASN A 183 12.99 -12.89 -16.03
CA ASN A 183 12.30 -14.17 -16.04
C ASN A 183 12.83 -15.16 -14.99
N LYS A 184 13.83 -14.75 -14.18
CA LYS A 184 14.47 -15.59 -13.17
C LYS A 184 14.56 -14.86 -11.83
N GLY A 185 14.87 -15.62 -10.77
CA GLY A 185 15.10 -15.15 -9.41
C GLY A 185 13.83 -15.10 -8.55
N VAL A 186 14.07 -15.30 -7.26
CA VAL A 186 13.05 -15.46 -6.21
C VAL A 186 12.43 -14.14 -5.80
N ILE A 187 13.19 -13.03 -5.89
CA ILE A 187 12.75 -11.69 -5.48
C ILE A 187 12.94 -10.66 -6.58
N LYS A 188 11.97 -9.75 -6.72
CA LYS A 188 12.04 -8.60 -7.63
C LYS A 188 11.47 -7.34 -6.99
N VAL A 189 11.97 -6.18 -7.43
CA VAL A 189 11.37 -4.88 -7.12
C VAL A 189 10.47 -4.48 -8.29
N VAL A 190 9.25 -4.04 -7.98
CA VAL A 190 8.28 -3.58 -8.99
C VAL A 190 8.02 -2.11 -8.79
N MET A 191 8.55 -1.30 -9.70
CA MET A 191 8.41 0.15 -9.68
C MET A 191 8.38 0.77 -11.07
N THR A 192 7.85 2.00 -11.13
CA THR A 192 7.92 2.85 -12.33
C THR A 192 9.22 3.64 -12.35
N SER A 193 9.58 4.16 -13.52
CA SER A 193 10.71 5.07 -13.70
C SER A 193 10.38 6.51 -13.28
N SER A 194 11.42 7.24 -12.85
CA SER A 194 11.39 8.69 -12.73
C SER A 194 12.75 9.25 -13.19
N SER A 195 12.74 10.41 -13.82
CA SER A 195 13.96 11.07 -14.27
C SER A 195 14.89 11.50 -13.14
N SER A 196 14.36 11.61 -11.92
CA SER A 196 15.14 11.97 -10.72
C SER A 196 15.80 10.79 -10.02
N ASP A 197 15.65 9.56 -10.54
CA ASP A 197 16.16 8.36 -9.89
C ASP A 197 17.66 8.20 -10.12
N GLY A 198 18.42 8.00 -9.05
CA GLY A 198 19.84 7.63 -9.14
C GLY A 198 20.05 6.18 -9.59
N ALA A 199 21.30 5.80 -9.87
CA ALA A 199 21.67 4.49 -10.43
C ALA A 199 21.14 3.28 -9.63
N LYS A 200 21.13 3.37 -8.31
CA LYS A 200 20.60 2.30 -7.44
C LYS A 200 19.13 1.99 -7.66
N ILE A 201 18.31 3.01 -7.94
CA ILE A 201 16.89 2.87 -8.18
C ILE A 201 16.65 2.53 -9.66
N SER A 202 17.39 3.15 -10.58
CA SER A 202 17.18 3.02 -12.02
C SER A 202 17.32 1.58 -12.53
N ARG A 203 18.16 0.76 -11.91
CA ARG A 203 18.31 -0.66 -12.28
C ARG A 203 17.05 -1.50 -12.03
N HIS A 204 16.12 -1.01 -11.22
CA HIS A 204 14.82 -1.64 -10.95
C HIS A 204 13.68 -1.06 -11.80
N HIS A 205 13.99 -0.12 -12.69
CA HIS A 205 12.98 0.39 -13.61
C HIS A 205 12.48 -0.71 -14.53
N THR A 206 11.17 -0.71 -14.74
CA THR A 206 10.53 -1.66 -15.62
C THR A 206 9.59 -0.95 -16.59
N THR A 207 9.52 -1.42 -17.84
CA THR A 207 8.51 -0.99 -18.79
C THR A 207 7.13 -1.55 -18.40
N LYS A 208 6.09 -1.12 -19.08
CA LYS A 208 4.74 -1.64 -18.84
C LYS A 208 4.67 -3.15 -19.15
N GLU A 209 5.32 -3.58 -20.24
CA GLU A 209 5.38 -4.97 -20.67
C GLU A 209 6.14 -5.84 -19.67
N GLN A 210 7.29 -5.37 -19.20
CA GLN A 210 8.08 -6.03 -18.17
C GLN A 210 7.31 -6.20 -16.86
N ARG A 211 6.59 -5.17 -16.43
CA ARG A 211 5.71 -5.28 -15.24
C ARG A 211 4.58 -6.26 -15.44
N ARG A 212 4.03 -6.37 -16.66
CA ARG A 212 3.04 -7.39 -17.00
C ARG A 212 3.63 -8.78 -16.92
N SER A 213 4.83 -9.00 -17.46
CA SER A 213 5.54 -10.28 -17.33
C SER A 213 5.78 -10.66 -15.86
N LEU A 214 6.28 -9.74 -15.05
CA LEU A 214 6.45 -9.97 -13.61
C LEU A 214 5.13 -10.27 -12.90
N ALA A 215 4.04 -9.64 -13.33
CA ALA A 215 2.71 -9.91 -12.78
C ALA A 215 2.24 -11.33 -13.09
N GLU A 216 2.45 -11.81 -14.32
CA GLU A 216 2.11 -13.19 -14.70
C GLU A 216 2.99 -14.21 -13.93
N ARG A 217 4.29 -13.93 -13.76
CA ARG A 217 5.17 -14.75 -12.91
C ARG A 217 4.64 -14.80 -11.46
N MET A 218 4.24 -13.66 -10.91
CA MET A 218 3.74 -13.60 -9.52
C MET A 218 2.40 -14.29 -9.34
N LYS A 219 1.55 -14.34 -10.39
CA LYS A 219 0.28 -15.06 -10.39
C LYS A 219 0.47 -16.58 -10.53
N ASN A 220 1.51 -17.00 -11.25
CA ASN A 220 1.82 -18.42 -11.42
C ASN A 220 2.40 -18.98 -10.11
N PRO A 221 1.70 -19.88 -9.40
CA PRO A 221 2.19 -20.42 -8.13
C PRO A 221 3.48 -21.23 -8.27
N GLU A 222 3.69 -21.88 -9.42
CA GLU A 222 4.84 -22.73 -9.69
C GLU A 222 6.10 -21.95 -10.12
N ASP A 223 5.96 -20.62 -10.40
CA ASP A 223 7.11 -19.80 -10.75
C ASP A 223 8.01 -19.56 -9.52
N GLU A 224 9.33 -19.54 -9.77
CA GLU A 224 10.34 -19.29 -8.73
C GLU A 224 10.25 -17.88 -8.11
N LEU A 225 9.58 -16.90 -8.75
CA LEU A 225 9.33 -15.59 -8.17
C LEU A 225 8.35 -15.72 -7.01
N LYS A 226 8.87 -15.66 -5.80
CA LYS A 226 8.10 -15.83 -4.56
C LYS A 226 7.87 -14.53 -3.80
N LEU A 227 8.76 -13.52 -3.94
CA LEU A 227 8.69 -12.25 -3.26
C LEU A 227 8.74 -11.07 -4.22
N VAL A 228 7.94 -10.05 -3.94
CA VAL A 228 8.03 -8.76 -4.62
C VAL A 228 8.10 -7.61 -3.62
N ILE A 229 8.93 -6.63 -3.93
CA ILE A 229 9.00 -5.37 -3.17
C ILE A 229 8.30 -4.29 -4.00
N VAL A 230 7.31 -3.65 -3.41
CA VAL A 230 6.51 -2.59 -4.04
C VAL A 230 6.45 -1.36 -3.15
N ARG A 231 6.10 -0.21 -3.71
CA ARG A 231 5.71 0.97 -2.94
C ARG A 231 4.18 1.17 -2.94
N ASP A 232 3.60 1.32 -4.11
CA ASP A 232 2.16 1.55 -4.32
C ASP A 232 1.58 0.61 -5.38
N MET A 233 2.45 0.07 -6.25
CA MET A 233 2.04 -0.79 -7.35
C MET A 233 1.50 -2.11 -6.83
N TRP A 234 0.50 -2.63 -7.53
CA TRP A 234 -0.17 -3.91 -7.22
C TRP A 234 -0.95 -3.94 -5.90
N LEU A 235 -0.98 -2.85 -5.14
CA LEU A 235 -1.89 -2.75 -4.00
C LEU A 235 -3.35 -2.65 -4.44
N THR A 236 -3.58 -2.19 -5.67
CA THR A 236 -4.90 -2.16 -6.31
C THR A 236 -4.90 -2.91 -7.63
N GLY A 237 -5.99 -3.60 -7.95
CA GLY A 237 -6.19 -4.24 -9.25
C GLY A 237 -5.28 -5.43 -9.56
N PHE A 238 -4.51 -5.93 -8.61
CA PHE A 238 -3.64 -7.10 -8.77
C PHE A 238 -4.22 -8.29 -8.01
N ASP A 239 -4.29 -9.44 -8.65
CA ASP A 239 -4.81 -10.67 -8.07
C ASP A 239 -3.84 -11.83 -8.25
N ALA A 240 -3.36 -12.38 -7.12
CA ALA A 240 -2.51 -13.56 -7.04
C ALA A 240 -2.95 -14.40 -5.82
N PRO A 241 -3.87 -15.35 -5.99
CA PRO A 241 -4.47 -16.10 -4.88
C PRO A 241 -3.46 -16.85 -4.00
N SER A 242 -2.32 -17.28 -4.57
CA SER A 242 -1.22 -17.91 -3.84
C SER A 242 -0.46 -16.98 -2.90
N MET A 243 -0.73 -15.67 -2.93
CA MET A 243 -0.12 -14.71 -2.00
C MET A 243 -0.66 -14.91 -0.58
N HIS A 244 0.22 -15.26 0.35
CA HIS A 244 -0.17 -15.57 1.73
C HIS A 244 0.35 -14.56 2.76
N THR A 245 1.41 -13.79 2.45
CA THR A 245 2.03 -12.88 3.41
C THR A 245 2.23 -11.48 2.81
N LEU A 246 1.81 -10.48 3.57
CA LEU A 246 2.01 -9.07 3.28
C LEU A 246 2.88 -8.45 4.39
N TYR A 247 4.10 -8.05 4.04
CA TYR A 247 5.00 -7.34 4.93
C TYR A 247 4.79 -5.84 4.75
N ILE A 248 4.43 -5.14 5.82
CA ILE A 248 4.12 -3.71 5.77
C ILE A 248 5.21 -2.91 6.46
N ASP A 249 6.01 -2.19 5.66
CA ASP A 249 7.00 -1.23 6.09
C ASP A 249 6.69 0.17 5.50
N LYS A 250 5.42 0.54 5.59
CA LYS A 250 4.86 1.80 5.11
C LYS A 250 3.66 2.19 5.96
N PRO A 251 3.55 3.46 6.41
CA PRO A 251 2.34 3.93 7.08
C PRO A 251 1.13 3.80 6.16
N MET A 252 0.16 3.03 6.57
CA MET A 252 -1.07 2.78 5.81
C MET A 252 -2.27 2.79 6.74
N LYS A 253 -3.39 3.35 6.27
CA LYS A 253 -4.65 3.39 7.03
C LYS A 253 -5.87 3.44 6.11
N GLY A 254 -7.04 3.15 6.70
CA GLY A 254 -8.33 3.18 6.03
C GLY A 254 -8.34 2.41 4.72
N HIS A 255 -8.87 3.03 3.68
CA HIS A 255 -9.03 2.45 2.35
C HIS A 255 -7.74 1.85 1.74
N ASN A 256 -6.60 2.55 1.86
CA ASN A 256 -5.33 2.06 1.31
C ASN A 256 -4.85 0.78 2.01
N LEU A 257 -5.04 0.69 3.33
CA LEU A 257 -4.71 -0.50 4.10
C LEU A 257 -5.61 -1.67 3.70
N MET A 258 -6.92 -1.45 3.57
CA MET A 258 -7.86 -2.48 3.13
C MET A 258 -7.56 -3.00 1.73
N GLN A 259 -7.17 -2.13 0.81
CA GLN A 259 -6.73 -2.54 -0.53
C GLN A 259 -5.50 -3.46 -0.50
N ALA A 260 -4.55 -3.17 0.39
CA ALA A 260 -3.36 -4.01 0.57
C ALA A 260 -3.72 -5.37 1.21
N ILE A 261 -4.59 -5.38 2.22
CA ILE A 261 -5.08 -6.58 2.89
C ILE A 261 -5.78 -7.51 1.91
N ALA A 262 -6.60 -6.96 1.00
CA ALA A 262 -7.30 -7.71 -0.03
C ALA A 262 -6.36 -8.51 -0.96
N ARG A 263 -5.06 -8.21 -0.95
CA ARG A 263 -4.07 -8.99 -1.74
C ARG A 263 -3.80 -10.37 -1.14
N VAL A 264 -3.89 -10.52 0.18
CA VAL A 264 -3.65 -11.80 0.89
C VAL A 264 -4.94 -12.47 1.36
N ASN A 265 -6.08 -11.81 1.21
CA ASN A 265 -7.41 -12.30 1.62
C ASN A 265 -8.10 -13.13 0.51
N ARG A 266 -7.35 -13.97 -0.20
CA ARG A 266 -7.88 -14.78 -1.30
C ARG A 266 -7.84 -16.26 -0.93
N VAL A 267 -8.90 -16.98 -1.28
CA VAL A 267 -8.95 -18.45 -1.17
C VAL A 267 -7.97 -19.04 -2.17
N TYR A 268 -7.17 -20.00 -1.72
CA TYR A 268 -6.24 -20.71 -2.57
C TYR A 268 -5.83 -22.04 -1.92
N LYS A 269 -6.15 -23.19 -2.54
CA LYS A 269 -5.87 -24.53 -1.99
C LYS A 269 -6.22 -24.59 -0.48
N ASP A 270 -5.35 -25.18 0.32
CA ASP A 270 -5.51 -25.30 1.77
C ASP A 270 -4.95 -24.10 2.55
N LYS A 271 -4.88 -22.92 1.94
CA LYS A 271 -4.38 -21.71 2.59
C LYS A 271 -5.25 -21.37 3.80
N PRO A 272 -4.69 -21.39 5.04
CA PRO A 272 -5.47 -21.20 6.26
C PRO A 272 -5.87 -19.74 6.48
N GLY A 273 -5.17 -18.80 5.83
CA GLY A 273 -5.44 -17.38 5.94
C GLY A 273 -4.34 -16.51 5.32
N GLY A 274 -4.61 -15.24 5.21
CA GLY A 274 -3.64 -14.20 4.87
C GLY A 274 -2.94 -13.70 6.12
N LEU A 275 -1.63 -13.48 6.05
CA LEU A 275 -0.84 -12.94 7.16
C LEU A 275 -0.35 -11.54 6.84
N ILE A 276 -0.59 -10.62 7.75
CA ILE A 276 -0.03 -9.27 7.75
C ILE A 276 1.08 -9.21 8.78
N VAL A 277 2.29 -8.90 8.33
CA VAL A 277 3.46 -8.69 9.16
C VAL A 277 3.77 -7.19 9.19
N ASP A 278 3.71 -6.59 10.38
CA ASP A 278 3.79 -5.14 10.55
C ASP A 278 5.08 -4.72 11.24
N TYR A 279 5.84 -3.84 10.58
CA TYR A 279 7.09 -3.27 11.07
C TYR A 279 6.96 -1.81 11.58
N LEU A 280 5.76 -1.20 11.51
CA LEU A 280 5.55 0.22 11.84
C LEU A 280 4.50 0.49 12.93
N GLY A 281 3.77 -0.53 13.38
CA GLY A 281 2.76 -0.36 14.43
C GLY A 281 1.41 0.12 13.93
N ILE A 282 0.93 -0.43 12.81
CA ILE A 282 -0.38 -0.10 12.24
C ILE A 282 -1.56 -0.86 12.87
N ALA A 283 -1.36 -1.51 14.03
CA ALA A 283 -2.40 -2.35 14.66
C ALA A 283 -3.71 -1.61 14.90
N SER A 284 -3.66 -0.36 15.37
CA SER A 284 -4.84 0.47 15.58
C SER A 284 -5.53 0.85 14.27
N ASP A 285 -4.75 1.21 13.25
CA ASP A 285 -5.26 1.55 11.92
C ASP A 285 -5.89 0.30 11.25
N LEU A 286 -5.28 -0.89 11.47
CA LEU A 286 -5.83 -2.16 11.00
C LEU A 286 -7.15 -2.48 11.66
N LYS A 287 -7.22 -2.37 13.01
CA LYS A 287 -8.46 -2.61 13.76
C LYS A 287 -9.57 -1.68 13.30
N ASN A 288 -9.28 -0.38 13.18
CA ASN A 288 -10.25 0.61 12.71
C ASN A 288 -10.71 0.34 11.28
N ALA A 289 -9.80 -0.04 10.38
CA ALA A 289 -10.14 -0.39 9.01
C ALA A 289 -11.02 -1.64 8.97
N LEU A 290 -10.64 -2.71 9.66
CA LEU A 290 -11.42 -3.95 9.69
C LEU A 290 -12.80 -3.74 10.30
N SER A 291 -12.94 -3.01 11.42
CA SER A 291 -14.25 -2.77 12.02
C SER A 291 -15.15 -1.93 11.11
N PHE A 292 -14.62 -0.91 10.45
CA PHE A 292 -15.38 -0.13 9.49
C PHE A 292 -15.98 -0.99 8.36
N TYR A 293 -15.22 -1.96 7.86
CA TYR A 293 -15.66 -2.86 6.78
C TYR A 293 -16.38 -4.13 7.26
N SER A 294 -16.41 -4.40 8.56
CA SER A 294 -17.17 -5.52 9.16
C SER A 294 -18.50 -5.07 9.76
N ASP A 295 -18.57 -3.86 10.33
CA ASP A 295 -19.73 -3.33 11.04
C ASP A 295 -20.74 -2.66 10.10
N SER A 296 -20.39 -2.44 8.84
CA SER A 296 -21.25 -1.74 7.85
C SER A 296 -22.47 -2.56 7.41
N GLY A 297 -22.52 -3.85 7.70
CA GLY A 297 -23.60 -4.77 7.31
C GLY A 297 -24.74 -4.91 8.33
N GLY A 298 -24.64 -4.33 9.51
CA GLY A 298 -25.51 -4.61 10.64
C GLY A 298 -26.44 -3.49 11.12
N LYS A 299 -26.76 -2.47 10.31
CA LYS A 299 -27.77 -1.45 10.66
C LYS A 299 -28.58 -1.01 9.49
#